data_b0ab0924a9e62eac2b1b170be0d4de28
#
_entry.id   b0ab0924a9e62eac2b1b170be0d4de28
#
_cell.length_a   1.000
_cell.length_b   1.000
_cell.length_c   1.000
_cell.angle_alpha   90.00
_cell.angle_beta   90.00
_cell.angle_gamma   90.00
#
_symmetry.space_group_name_H-M   'P 1'
#
loop_
_entity.id
_entity.type
_entity.pdbx_description
1 polymer ?
#
loop_
_entity_poly.entity_id
_entity_poly.type
_entity_poly.pdbx_seq_one_letter_code
_entity_poly.pdbx_strand_id
1 'polypeptide(L)'
;MPEVIARTGRVQSWIDDPTSRLPVSCTVFVVEDSMEGPEGIEASWRFVSHALRYGAGCAVHLSKIRGRGHENGKGLTASGPISFGKIYSTLNETLRRGGIYKNGAVVLHMDLDHPDVLEFINTPRHELPWVKRCVNLTHEMWEDSTHKEELLEGIKRGDIWLNKIRYDPYGNRIYGNVCLEVYLPSRGTCLLQHVNLGACELEDIPAAFYKGMSELCKLHSRTGVGDTGEYLPSKTDRQVGLGMLGLANLLRRYKVTYKDFGLTLEDYINGGHGYSKAYLIVQALAQGIRDAAKVATANNMVRAFAIAPTASCSYRSVDLEGYTCTPEIAPPIARTVDRDSDTFGVQTYEYGDVEIASEVGWDDYKRVADGIMTLLSRTGLAHGYSFNSWSDIVTYNEEFIEQWLDSPQTSLYYSLQVMGNVQDKSDAYAALDEAEVDDYLNNLFNENDLNCNCQE
;
A
#
# COMPACT_ATOMS: atom_id res chain seq x y z
N MET A 1 -15.74 12.81 -21.16
CA MET A 1 -14.44 13.28 -20.67
C MET A 1 -13.93 12.27 -19.66
N PRO A 2 -12.63 11.99 -19.63
CA PRO A 2 -12.07 11.11 -18.63
C PRO A 2 -12.41 11.57 -17.20
N GLU A 3 -12.59 10.63 -16.29
CA GLU A 3 -12.90 10.97 -14.91
C GLU A 3 -11.63 11.37 -14.14
N VAL A 4 -11.72 12.48 -13.40
CA VAL A 4 -10.61 12.99 -12.58
C VAL A 4 -10.46 12.23 -11.27
N ILE A 5 -11.43 11.39 -10.91
CA ILE A 5 -11.38 10.52 -9.73
C ILE A 5 -11.45 9.06 -10.19
N ALA A 6 -10.43 8.29 -9.80
CA ALA A 6 -10.39 6.85 -9.98
C ALA A 6 -10.80 6.17 -8.67
N ARG A 7 -11.85 5.35 -8.73
CA ARG A 7 -12.38 4.62 -7.58
C ARG A 7 -11.89 3.18 -7.61
N THR A 8 -11.62 2.62 -6.44
CA THR A 8 -11.42 1.18 -6.33
C THR A 8 -12.69 0.45 -6.77
N GLY A 9 -12.54 -0.76 -7.28
CA GLY A 9 -13.70 -1.55 -7.70
C GLY A 9 -14.72 -1.74 -6.57
N ARG A 10 -14.25 -1.89 -5.33
CA ARG A 10 -15.11 -2.01 -4.14
C ARG A 10 -15.91 -0.77 -3.84
N VAL A 11 -15.28 0.39 -3.90
CA VAL A 11 -15.94 1.67 -3.69
C VAL A 11 -17.00 1.87 -4.78
N GLN A 12 -16.67 1.58 -6.03
CA GLN A 12 -17.61 1.70 -7.14
C GLN A 12 -18.77 0.71 -6.99
N SER A 13 -18.51 -0.57 -6.71
CA SER A 13 -19.55 -1.57 -6.49
C SER A 13 -20.49 -1.21 -5.33
N TRP A 14 -19.95 -0.64 -4.25
CA TRP A 14 -20.76 -0.19 -3.13
C TRP A 14 -21.61 1.04 -3.47
N ILE A 15 -21.08 1.95 -4.29
CA ILE A 15 -21.86 3.10 -4.77
C ILE A 15 -23.04 2.62 -5.62
N ASP A 16 -22.80 1.63 -6.48
CA ASP A 16 -23.80 1.08 -7.38
C ASP A 16 -24.86 0.24 -6.63
N ASP A 17 -24.41 -0.55 -5.64
CA ASP A 17 -25.28 -1.35 -4.77
C ASP A 17 -24.76 -1.37 -3.32
N PRO A 18 -25.23 -0.45 -2.46
CA PRO A 18 -24.79 -0.38 -1.07
C PRO A 18 -25.15 -1.62 -0.21
N THR A 19 -25.97 -2.52 -0.72
CA THR A 19 -26.38 -3.73 0.01
C THR A 19 -25.47 -4.91 -0.21
N SER A 20 -24.62 -4.88 -1.25
CA SER A 20 -23.86 -6.05 -1.68
C SER A 20 -22.59 -6.29 -0.85
N ARG A 21 -21.83 -5.25 -0.51
CA ARG A 21 -20.52 -5.38 0.14
C ARG A 21 -20.08 -4.11 0.85
N LEU A 22 -19.16 -4.29 1.81
CA LEU A 22 -18.47 -3.16 2.42
C LEU A 22 -17.36 -2.63 1.51
N PRO A 23 -17.20 -1.31 1.35
CA PRO A 23 -16.19 -0.72 0.49
C PRO A 23 -14.81 -0.67 1.19
N VAL A 24 -14.42 -1.78 1.80
CA VAL A 24 -13.19 -1.93 2.59
C VAL A 24 -12.17 -2.70 1.78
N SER A 25 -11.01 -2.11 1.51
CA SER A 25 -9.92 -2.79 0.81
C SER A 25 -9.01 -3.55 1.77
N CYS A 26 -8.69 -2.96 2.92
CA CYS A 26 -7.81 -3.55 3.91
C CYS A 26 -8.27 -3.26 5.33
N THR A 27 -7.88 -4.14 6.23
CA THR A 27 -8.04 -3.98 7.67
C THR A 27 -6.81 -4.49 8.41
N VAL A 28 -6.73 -4.21 9.69
CA VAL A 28 -5.63 -4.57 10.57
C VAL A 28 -6.19 -5.26 11.81
N PHE A 29 -5.52 -6.31 12.27
CA PHE A 29 -5.76 -6.91 13.56
C PHE A 29 -4.46 -7.04 14.35
N VAL A 30 -4.45 -6.45 15.54
CA VAL A 30 -3.32 -6.55 16.47
C VAL A 30 -3.65 -7.62 17.50
N VAL A 31 -2.91 -8.73 17.45
CA VAL A 31 -3.20 -9.90 18.29
C VAL A 31 -2.60 -9.72 19.67
N GLU A 32 -3.42 -9.80 20.70
CA GLU A 32 -2.98 -9.81 22.10
C GLU A 32 -2.42 -11.19 22.49
N ASP A 33 -1.55 -11.21 23.47
CA ASP A 33 -0.89 -12.42 23.97
C ASP A 33 -1.82 -13.28 24.86
N SER A 34 -2.92 -13.72 24.26
CA SER A 34 -3.92 -14.57 24.89
C SER A 34 -4.67 -15.38 23.81
N MET A 35 -5.03 -16.61 24.13
CA MET A 35 -5.94 -17.38 23.27
C MET A 35 -7.33 -16.76 23.27
N GLU A 36 -7.81 -16.36 24.43
CA GLU A 36 -9.16 -15.88 24.68
C GLU A 36 -9.25 -14.35 24.62
N GLY A 37 -10.48 -13.85 24.65
CA GLY A 37 -10.78 -12.43 24.67
C GLY A 37 -11.03 -11.83 23.29
N PRO A 38 -11.54 -10.58 23.24
CA PRO A 38 -11.98 -9.96 21.98
C PRO A 38 -10.83 -9.62 21.03
N GLU A 39 -9.61 -9.51 21.53
CA GLU A 39 -8.39 -9.19 20.77
C GLU A 39 -7.36 -10.34 20.82
N GLY A 40 -7.77 -11.52 21.30
CA GLY A 40 -6.94 -12.71 21.42
C GLY A 40 -6.75 -13.44 20.09
N ILE A 41 -5.99 -14.51 20.15
CA ILE A 41 -5.61 -15.32 18.98
C ILE A 41 -6.84 -15.95 18.31
N GLU A 42 -7.77 -16.52 19.06
CA GLU A 42 -9.01 -17.10 18.51
C GLU A 42 -9.89 -16.03 17.85
N ALA A 43 -10.01 -14.86 18.46
CA ALA A 43 -10.73 -13.75 17.88
C ALA A 43 -10.07 -13.27 16.56
N SER A 44 -8.75 -13.33 16.46
CA SER A 44 -8.03 -12.99 15.24
C SER A 44 -8.34 -13.93 14.08
N TRP A 45 -8.51 -15.23 14.35
CA TRP A 45 -8.89 -16.20 13.31
C TRP A 45 -10.27 -15.90 12.74
N ARG A 46 -11.23 -15.60 13.62
CA ARG A 46 -12.58 -15.20 13.21
C ARG A 46 -12.54 -13.91 12.39
N PHE A 47 -11.76 -12.92 12.85
CA PHE A 47 -11.65 -11.64 12.17
C PHE A 47 -11.02 -11.79 10.77
N VAL A 48 -9.91 -12.49 10.66
CA VAL A 48 -9.24 -12.74 9.36
C VAL A 48 -10.18 -13.49 8.41
N SER A 49 -10.84 -14.52 8.91
CA SER A 49 -11.82 -15.28 8.12
C SER A 49 -12.96 -14.39 7.62
N HIS A 50 -13.49 -13.52 8.47
CA HIS A 50 -14.52 -12.55 8.09
C HIS A 50 -13.99 -11.57 7.02
N ALA A 51 -12.83 -10.97 7.27
CA ALA A 51 -12.23 -10.02 6.32
C ALA A 51 -12.04 -10.65 4.94
N LEU A 52 -11.44 -11.84 4.87
CA LEU A 52 -11.21 -12.56 3.63
C LEU A 52 -12.50 -12.91 2.88
N ARG A 53 -13.53 -13.37 3.59
CA ARG A 53 -14.83 -13.69 2.97
C ARG A 53 -15.52 -12.48 2.38
N TYR A 54 -15.40 -11.32 3.01
CA TYR A 54 -15.94 -10.07 2.51
C TYR A 54 -14.95 -9.30 1.64
N GLY A 55 -13.80 -9.91 1.39
CA GLY A 55 -12.87 -9.47 0.40
C GLY A 55 -11.91 -8.38 0.83
N ALA A 56 -11.72 -8.14 2.10
CA ALA A 56 -10.68 -7.24 2.60
C ALA A 56 -9.38 -8.00 2.80
N GLY A 57 -8.26 -7.42 2.36
CA GLY A 57 -6.95 -7.86 2.83
C GLY A 57 -6.79 -7.60 4.33
N CYS A 58 -6.08 -8.46 5.03
CA CYS A 58 -5.87 -8.32 6.47
C CYS A 58 -4.38 -8.35 6.82
N ALA A 59 -3.92 -7.32 7.51
CA ALA A 59 -2.61 -7.30 8.14
C ALA A 59 -2.75 -7.77 9.60
N VAL A 60 -2.01 -8.81 9.96
CA VAL A 60 -2.04 -9.41 11.29
C VAL A 60 -0.73 -9.09 12.00
N HIS A 61 -0.79 -8.31 13.07
CA HIS A 61 0.37 -7.90 13.85
C HIS A 61 0.57 -8.86 15.02
N LEU A 62 1.73 -9.54 15.05
CA LEU A 62 2.04 -10.65 15.94
C LEU A 62 2.99 -10.29 17.08
N SER A 63 3.46 -9.05 17.15
CA SER A 63 4.56 -8.64 18.04
C SER A 63 4.24 -8.73 19.53
N LYS A 64 2.96 -8.70 19.90
CA LYS A 64 2.54 -8.83 21.31
C LYS A 64 2.55 -10.29 21.80
N ILE A 65 2.54 -11.25 20.87
CA ILE A 65 2.59 -12.68 21.22
C ILE A 65 3.98 -12.99 21.76
N ARG A 66 4.05 -13.63 22.91
CA ARG A 66 5.33 -14.02 23.53
C ARG A 66 6.14 -14.95 22.63
N GLY A 67 7.47 -14.87 22.78
CA GLY A 67 8.41 -15.69 22.01
C GLY A 67 8.33 -17.17 22.31
N ARG A 68 8.78 -17.98 21.37
CA ARG A 68 8.93 -19.42 21.51
C ARG A 68 9.76 -19.77 22.75
N GLY A 69 9.34 -20.78 23.48
CA GLY A 69 10.03 -21.27 24.66
C GLY A 69 9.76 -20.47 25.95
N HIS A 70 8.95 -19.39 25.86
CA HIS A 70 8.55 -18.67 27.05
C HIS A 70 7.63 -19.52 27.95
N GLU A 71 8.01 -19.68 29.21
CA GLU A 71 7.23 -20.48 30.18
C GLU A 71 6.06 -19.66 30.74
N ASN A 72 4.90 -20.30 30.83
CA ASN A 72 3.70 -19.65 31.35
C ASN A 72 3.51 -19.79 32.88
N GLY A 73 4.50 -20.31 33.59
CA GLY A 73 4.43 -20.60 35.02
C GLY A 73 3.58 -21.82 35.40
N LYS A 74 3.03 -22.53 34.43
CA LYS A 74 2.22 -23.76 34.59
C LYS A 74 2.83 -24.99 33.94
N GLY A 75 4.12 -24.92 33.63
CA GLY A 75 4.87 -25.99 32.99
C GLY A 75 4.63 -26.14 31.48
N LEU A 76 3.99 -25.18 30.85
CA LEU A 76 3.78 -25.14 29.41
C LEU A 76 4.67 -24.04 28.80
N THR A 77 5.26 -24.35 27.65
CA THR A 77 6.07 -23.42 26.89
C THR A 77 5.32 -22.92 25.65
N ALA A 78 5.51 -21.64 25.32
CA ALA A 78 4.92 -21.02 24.15
C ALA A 78 5.52 -21.59 22.86
N SER A 79 4.70 -21.83 21.85
CA SER A 79 5.14 -22.21 20.50
C SER A 79 5.65 -21.04 19.66
N GLY A 80 5.35 -19.81 20.09
CA GLY A 80 5.74 -18.58 19.43
C GLY A 80 4.80 -18.11 18.32
N PRO A 81 4.93 -16.85 17.88
CA PRO A 81 4.01 -16.24 16.92
C PRO A 81 4.05 -16.88 15.53
N ILE A 82 5.18 -17.44 15.10
CA ILE A 82 5.30 -18.06 13.77
C ILE A 82 4.45 -19.32 13.65
N SER A 83 4.30 -20.08 14.73
CA SER A 83 3.41 -21.24 14.75
C SER A 83 1.95 -20.85 14.48
N PHE A 84 1.50 -19.71 15.00
CA PHE A 84 0.19 -19.14 14.70
C PHE A 84 0.13 -18.56 13.28
N GLY A 85 1.26 -18.07 12.75
CA GLY A 85 1.38 -17.62 11.37
C GLY A 85 0.93 -18.68 10.36
N LYS A 86 1.19 -19.94 10.61
CA LYS A 86 0.75 -21.07 9.78
C LYS A 86 -0.78 -21.19 9.70
N ILE A 87 -1.48 -20.84 10.76
CA ILE A 87 -2.95 -20.85 10.78
C ILE A 87 -3.51 -19.77 9.84
N TYR A 88 -2.97 -18.57 9.85
CA TYR A 88 -3.40 -17.50 8.93
C TYR A 88 -3.11 -17.85 7.47
N SER A 89 -1.98 -18.48 7.20
CA SER A 89 -1.65 -19.00 5.88
C SER A 89 -2.67 -20.04 5.42
N THR A 90 -3.01 -21.00 6.28
CA THR A 90 -4.01 -22.05 6.00
C THR A 90 -5.42 -21.47 5.85
N LEU A 91 -5.79 -20.48 6.64
CA LEU A 91 -7.07 -19.79 6.48
C LEU A 91 -7.18 -19.14 5.10
N ASN A 92 -6.14 -18.45 4.65
CA ASN A 92 -6.14 -17.84 3.32
C ASN A 92 -6.25 -18.89 2.21
N GLU A 93 -5.48 -19.97 2.30
CA GLU A 93 -5.56 -21.10 1.38
C GLU A 93 -6.97 -21.73 1.37
N THR A 94 -7.51 -22.01 2.54
CA THR A 94 -8.79 -22.73 2.70
C THR A 94 -9.97 -21.91 2.20
N LEU A 95 -9.94 -20.60 2.40
CA LEU A 95 -11.00 -19.70 1.93
C LEU A 95 -10.90 -19.40 0.44
N ARG A 96 -9.82 -19.81 -0.20
CA ARG A 96 -9.69 -19.84 -1.65
C ARG A 96 -10.68 -20.86 -2.22
N ARG A 97 -11.57 -20.42 -3.08
CA ARG A 97 -12.59 -21.28 -3.67
C ARG A 97 -12.20 -21.70 -5.09
N GLY A 98 -11.57 -22.89 -5.19
CA GLY A 98 -11.53 -23.74 -6.39
C GLY A 98 -11.23 -23.07 -7.74
N GLY A 99 -10.33 -22.10 -7.83
CA GLY A 99 -9.94 -21.47 -9.10
C GLY A 99 -10.89 -20.38 -9.62
N ILE A 100 -12.09 -20.25 -9.07
CA ILE A 100 -13.05 -19.20 -9.42
C ILE A 100 -12.78 -17.93 -8.59
N TYR A 101 -12.23 -18.11 -7.40
CA TYR A 101 -11.89 -17.04 -6.47
C TYR A 101 -10.40 -17.01 -6.22
N LYS A 102 -9.83 -15.83 -6.23
CA LYS A 102 -8.41 -15.63 -5.93
C LYS A 102 -8.18 -15.55 -4.43
N ASN A 103 -6.95 -15.77 -4.00
CA ASN A 103 -6.59 -15.67 -2.59
C ASN A 103 -6.74 -14.23 -2.10
N GLY A 104 -7.24 -14.07 -0.89
CA GLY A 104 -7.17 -12.80 -0.21
C GLY A 104 -5.72 -12.48 0.18
N ALA A 105 -5.40 -11.21 0.37
CA ALA A 105 -4.10 -10.79 0.84
C ALA A 105 -4.02 -10.82 2.36
N VAL A 106 -3.07 -11.58 2.90
CA VAL A 106 -2.75 -11.62 4.32
C VAL A 106 -1.27 -11.30 4.50
N VAL A 107 -0.97 -10.30 5.31
CA VAL A 107 0.40 -9.93 5.66
C VAL A 107 0.61 -10.09 7.15
N LEU A 108 1.60 -10.86 7.54
CA LEU A 108 2.03 -10.98 8.92
C LEU A 108 3.07 -9.91 9.23
N HIS A 109 2.90 -9.21 10.34
CA HIS A 109 3.80 -8.16 10.80
C HIS A 109 4.46 -8.55 12.12
N MET A 110 5.75 -8.26 12.23
CA MET A 110 6.51 -8.43 13.46
C MET A 110 7.49 -7.27 13.63
N ASP A 111 7.66 -6.80 14.86
CA ASP A 111 8.62 -5.76 15.19
C ASP A 111 10.05 -6.33 15.23
N LEU A 112 11.02 -5.53 14.84
CA LEU A 112 12.42 -5.96 14.76
C LEU A 112 13.02 -6.37 16.12
N ASP A 113 12.50 -5.85 17.22
CA ASP A 113 12.94 -6.18 18.58
C ASP A 113 12.27 -7.42 19.20
N HIS A 114 11.37 -8.08 18.46
CA HIS A 114 10.72 -9.30 18.96
C HIS A 114 11.74 -10.45 19.09
N PRO A 115 11.67 -11.27 20.15
CA PRO A 115 12.61 -12.39 20.35
C PRO A 115 12.65 -13.39 19.19
N ASP A 116 11.55 -13.58 18.49
CA ASP A 116 11.42 -14.54 17.38
C ASP A 116 11.58 -13.88 15.99
N VAL A 117 12.08 -12.65 15.91
CA VAL A 117 12.20 -11.96 14.61
C VAL A 117 13.13 -12.68 13.65
N LEU A 118 14.19 -13.31 14.13
CA LEU A 118 15.10 -14.10 13.29
C LEU A 118 14.38 -15.30 12.67
N GLU A 119 13.60 -16.02 13.44
CA GLU A 119 12.75 -17.11 12.93
C GLU A 119 11.74 -16.57 11.90
N PHE A 120 11.11 -15.43 12.18
CA PHE A 120 10.17 -14.78 11.29
C PHE A 120 10.79 -14.42 9.93
N ILE A 121 12.01 -13.89 9.94
CA ILE A 121 12.74 -13.50 8.72
C ILE A 121 13.15 -14.74 7.91
N ASN A 122 13.65 -15.79 8.59
CA ASN A 122 14.28 -16.95 7.96
C ASN A 122 13.32 -18.11 7.67
N THR A 123 12.08 -18.03 8.09
CA THR A 123 11.09 -19.08 7.76
C THR A 123 10.95 -19.21 6.25
N PRO A 124 11.19 -20.41 5.67
CA PRO A 124 11.05 -20.60 4.23
C PRO A 124 9.62 -20.31 3.73
N ARG A 125 9.49 -19.80 2.52
CA ARG A 125 8.18 -19.47 1.92
C ARG A 125 7.22 -20.67 1.90
N HIS A 126 7.70 -21.86 1.63
CA HIS A 126 6.87 -23.08 1.59
C HIS A 126 6.24 -23.46 2.94
N GLU A 127 6.73 -22.92 4.05
CA GLU A 127 6.11 -23.09 5.36
C GLU A 127 5.00 -22.08 5.64
N LEU A 128 5.01 -20.93 4.95
CA LEU A 128 4.03 -19.84 5.04
C LEU A 128 3.61 -19.38 3.63
N PRO A 129 3.10 -20.31 2.79
CA PRO A 129 2.97 -20.04 1.35
C PRO A 129 1.92 -18.98 0.99
N TRP A 130 0.91 -18.78 1.84
CA TRP A 130 -0.25 -17.94 1.54
C TRP A 130 -0.27 -16.62 2.33
N VAL A 131 0.86 -16.23 2.88
CA VAL A 131 1.01 -14.95 3.59
C VAL A 131 2.30 -14.26 3.15
N LYS A 132 2.31 -12.94 3.23
CA LYS A 132 3.51 -12.12 3.10
C LYS A 132 3.95 -11.66 4.49
N ARG A 133 5.19 -11.17 4.59
CA ARG A 133 5.80 -10.80 5.87
C ARG A 133 6.38 -9.39 5.82
N CYS A 134 6.13 -8.65 6.89
CA CYS A 134 6.64 -7.30 7.06
C CYS A 134 7.29 -7.15 8.43
N VAL A 135 8.46 -6.56 8.49
CA VAL A 135 9.14 -6.19 9.73
C VAL A 135 8.91 -4.70 9.99
N ASN A 136 8.43 -4.38 11.18
CA ASN A 136 8.23 -3.01 11.62
C ASN A 136 9.43 -2.58 12.49
N LEU A 137 9.89 -1.35 12.33
CA LEU A 137 11.05 -0.87 13.05
C LEU A 137 11.04 0.64 13.30
N THR A 138 11.86 1.03 14.29
CA THR A 138 12.29 2.40 14.55
C THR A 138 13.79 2.51 14.29
N HIS A 139 14.35 3.74 14.31
CA HIS A 139 15.80 3.93 14.28
C HIS A 139 16.49 3.20 15.43
N GLU A 140 15.97 3.31 16.64
CA GLU A 140 16.53 2.67 17.84
C GLU A 140 16.56 1.13 17.68
N MET A 141 15.44 0.54 17.23
CA MET A 141 15.39 -0.91 16.96
C MET A 141 16.43 -1.34 15.91
N TRP A 142 16.63 -0.51 14.88
CA TRP A 142 17.64 -0.79 13.86
C TRP A 142 19.05 -0.71 14.43
N GLU A 143 19.37 0.35 15.18
CA GLU A 143 20.69 0.52 15.79
C GLU A 143 21.04 -0.64 16.73
N ASP A 144 20.08 -1.07 17.54
CA ASP A 144 20.25 -2.12 18.55
C ASP A 144 20.16 -3.55 17.98
N SER A 145 19.71 -3.71 16.74
CA SER A 145 19.49 -5.05 16.17
C SER A 145 20.80 -5.80 15.91
N THR A 146 20.82 -7.06 16.32
CA THR A 146 21.86 -8.03 15.99
C THR A 146 21.54 -8.85 14.74
N HIS A 147 20.40 -8.57 14.06
CA HIS A 147 19.90 -9.32 12.90
C HIS A 147 19.83 -8.47 11.63
N LYS A 148 20.68 -7.45 11.53
CA LYS A 148 20.69 -6.54 10.37
C LYS A 148 20.98 -7.28 9.06
N GLU A 149 21.96 -8.18 9.08
CA GLU A 149 22.36 -8.94 7.89
C GLU A 149 21.22 -9.83 7.40
N GLU A 150 20.58 -10.56 8.29
CA GLU A 150 19.46 -11.45 7.96
C GLU A 150 18.25 -10.66 7.43
N LEU A 151 17.98 -9.49 7.99
CA LEU A 151 16.93 -8.61 7.51
C LEU A 151 17.22 -8.11 6.09
N LEU A 152 18.46 -7.66 5.83
CA LEU A 152 18.88 -7.21 4.50
C LEU A 152 18.79 -8.33 3.46
N GLU A 153 19.20 -9.54 3.82
CA GLU A 153 19.05 -10.71 2.95
C GLU A 153 17.58 -11.07 2.70
N GLY A 154 16.71 -10.93 3.71
CA GLY A 154 15.28 -11.14 3.56
C GLY A 154 14.63 -10.14 2.61
N ILE A 155 15.03 -8.88 2.66
CA ILE A 155 14.59 -7.84 1.72
C ILE A 155 15.08 -8.13 0.31
N LYS A 156 16.34 -8.51 0.17
CA LYS A 156 16.96 -8.81 -1.11
C LYS A 156 16.31 -10.02 -1.82
N ARG A 157 15.92 -11.04 -1.06
CA ARG A 157 15.17 -12.18 -1.58
C ARG A 157 13.71 -11.85 -1.93
N GLY A 158 13.20 -10.69 -1.52
CA GLY A 158 11.81 -10.32 -1.67
C GLY A 158 10.87 -10.95 -0.62
N ASP A 159 11.41 -11.58 0.43
CA ASP A 159 10.61 -12.24 1.48
C ASP A 159 10.08 -11.26 2.53
N ILE A 160 10.75 -10.16 2.75
CA ILE A 160 10.49 -9.24 3.86
C ILE A 160 10.30 -7.83 3.34
N TRP A 161 9.18 -7.22 3.73
CA TRP A 161 8.93 -5.79 3.58
C TRP A 161 9.26 -5.05 4.87
N LEU A 162 9.42 -3.74 4.78
CA LEU A 162 9.66 -2.89 5.95
C LEU A 162 8.56 -1.86 6.12
N ASN A 163 8.28 -1.55 7.36
CA ASN A 163 7.34 -0.51 7.74
C ASN A 163 7.85 0.23 8.97
N LYS A 164 7.77 1.55 8.96
CA LYS A 164 8.13 2.36 10.12
C LYS A 164 7.03 2.27 11.17
N ILE A 165 7.39 2.16 12.43
CA ILE A 165 6.46 2.25 13.55
C ILE A 165 6.00 3.70 13.68
N ARG A 166 4.70 3.91 13.73
CA ARG A 166 4.09 5.24 13.78
C ARG A 166 3.02 5.34 14.87
N TYR A 167 2.75 6.57 15.24
CA TYR A 167 1.77 6.91 16.29
C TYR A 167 0.81 7.97 15.77
N ASP A 168 -0.41 7.93 16.28
CA ASP A 168 -1.39 8.98 16.04
C ASP A 168 -1.05 10.26 16.82
N PRO A 169 -1.76 11.38 16.62
CA PRO A 169 -1.52 12.61 17.36
C PRO A 169 -1.73 12.50 18.88
N TYR A 170 -2.39 11.43 19.33
CA TYR A 170 -2.66 11.17 20.75
C TYR A 170 -1.63 10.23 21.39
N GLY A 171 -0.62 9.81 20.63
CA GLY A 171 0.42 8.90 21.08
C GLY A 171 0.05 7.42 21.05
N ASN A 172 -1.08 7.04 20.44
CA ASN A 172 -1.44 5.65 20.24
C ASN A 172 -0.75 5.11 18.98
N ARG A 173 -0.20 3.90 19.07
CA ARG A 173 0.39 3.25 17.92
C ARG A 173 -0.66 2.97 16.86
N ILE A 174 -0.32 3.23 15.63
CA ILE A 174 -1.06 2.84 14.44
C ILE A 174 -0.24 1.85 13.62
N TYR A 175 -0.90 0.96 12.89
CA TYR A 175 -0.31 -0.25 12.33
C TYR A 175 -0.48 -0.29 10.82
N GLY A 176 0.59 -0.70 10.11
CA GLY A 176 0.56 -0.82 8.67
C GLY A 176 -0.43 -1.87 8.17
N ASN A 177 -1.08 -1.55 7.07
CA ASN A 177 -2.00 -2.44 6.36
C ASN A 177 -1.23 -3.45 5.46
N VAL A 178 -1.95 -4.09 4.55
CA VAL A 178 -1.39 -5.09 3.62
C VAL A 178 -0.41 -4.46 2.63
N CYS A 179 -0.79 -3.37 1.97
CA CYS A 179 0.06 -2.71 0.96
C CYS A 179 0.93 -1.58 1.54
N LEU A 180 0.92 -1.40 2.85
CA LEU A 180 1.79 -0.48 3.62
C LEU A 180 1.59 1.03 3.32
N GLU A 181 0.52 1.41 2.63
CA GLU A 181 0.20 2.82 2.39
C GLU A 181 -0.71 3.43 3.47
N VAL A 182 -1.26 2.60 4.35
CA VAL A 182 -2.24 2.98 5.37
C VAL A 182 -1.77 2.52 6.74
N TYR A 183 -2.01 3.36 7.75
CA TYR A 183 -1.82 3.01 9.15
C TYR A 183 -3.16 3.07 9.86
N LEU A 184 -3.50 2.01 10.59
CA LEU A 184 -4.80 1.81 11.23
C LEU A 184 -4.64 1.38 12.70
N PRO A 185 -5.59 1.72 13.56
CA PRO A 185 -5.78 1.00 14.81
C PRO A 185 -6.27 -0.42 14.51
N SER A 186 -6.16 -1.32 15.49
CA SER A 186 -6.72 -2.67 15.37
C SER A 186 -8.20 -2.61 15.01
N ARG A 187 -8.65 -3.43 14.06
CA ARG A 187 -10.00 -3.46 13.48
C ARG A 187 -10.38 -2.21 12.68
N GLY A 188 -9.45 -1.30 12.46
CA GLY A 188 -9.64 -0.17 11.56
C GLY A 188 -9.74 -0.62 10.11
N THR A 189 -10.35 0.21 9.29
CA THR A 189 -10.55 -0.07 7.86
C THR A 189 -10.06 1.08 7.00
N CYS A 190 -9.66 0.76 5.77
CA CYS A 190 -9.29 1.79 4.80
C CYS A 190 -10.37 1.96 3.74
N LEU A 191 -10.72 3.21 3.47
CA LEU A 191 -11.53 3.65 2.35
C LEU A 191 -10.62 4.48 1.45
N LEU A 192 -10.37 4.01 0.24
CA LEU A 192 -9.41 4.59 -0.69
C LEU A 192 -10.08 5.08 -1.97
N GLN A 193 -9.52 6.17 -2.49
CA GLN A 193 -9.84 6.67 -3.82
C GLN A 193 -8.67 7.51 -4.32
N HIS A 194 -8.58 7.76 -5.62
CA HIS A 194 -7.39 8.34 -6.21
C HIS A 194 -7.75 9.47 -7.15
N VAL A 195 -6.95 10.53 -7.11
CA VAL A 195 -6.99 11.57 -8.15
C VAL A 195 -6.29 11.02 -9.40
N ASN A 196 -6.99 11.05 -10.51
CA ASN A 196 -6.41 10.71 -11.82
C ASN A 196 -5.75 11.95 -12.41
N LEU A 197 -4.45 12.10 -12.16
CA LEU A 197 -3.67 13.24 -12.65
C LEU A 197 -3.59 13.29 -14.19
N GLY A 198 -3.67 12.14 -14.85
CA GLY A 198 -3.67 12.07 -16.31
C GLY A 198 -4.93 12.70 -16.94
N ALA A 199 -6.03 12.77 -16.21
CA ALA A 199 -7.30 13.36 -16.65
C ALA A 199 -7.46 14.84 -16.27
N CYS A 200 -6.47 15.45 -15.63
CA CYS A 200 -6.52 16.85 -15.18
C CYS A 200 -5.71 17.76 -16.07
N GLU A 201 -6.27 18.93 -16.44
CA GLU A 201 -5.47 20.10 -16.74
C GLU A 201 -4.90 20.68 -15.45
N LEU A 202 -3.87 21.55 -15.53
CA LEU A 202 -3.22 22.06 -14.31
C LEU A 202 -4.19 22.80 -13.38
N GLU A 203 -5.06 23.60 -13.94
CA GLU A 203 -6.09 24.33 -13.19
C GLU A 203 -7.14 23.42 -12.53
N ASP A 204 -7.32 22.21 -13.03
CA ASP A 204 -8.30 21.25 -12.50
C ASP A 204 -7.76 20.46 -11.31
N ILE A 205 -6.44 20.38 -11.14
CA ILE A 205 -5.80 19.54 -10.10
C ILE A 205 -6.30 19.90 -8.69
N PRO A 206 -6.29 21.16 -8.24
CA PRO A 206 -6.80 21.50 -6.91
C PRO A 206 -8.27 21.12 -6.72
N ALA A 207 -9.12 21.34 -7.72
CA ALA A 207 -10.52 20.98 -7.68
C ALA A 207 -10.72 19.45 -7.63
N ALA A 208 -9.90 18.68 -8.33
CA ALA A 208 -9.95 17.21 -8.30
C ALA A 208 -9.59 16.67 -6.91
N PHE A 209 -8.56 17.20 -6.26
CA PHE A 209 -8.20 16.85 -4.88
C PHE A 209 -9.31 17.18 -3.88
N TYR A 210 -9.89 18.37 -4.00
CA TYR A 210 -11.02 18.79 -3.19
C TYR A 210 -12.23 17.85 -3.36
N LYS A 211 -12.57 17.54 -4.60
CA LYS A 211 -13.67 16.63 -4.95
C LYS A 211 -13.40 15.22 -4.39
N GLY A 212 -12.20 14.67 -4.62
CA GLY A 212 -11.83 13.35 -4.16
C GLY A 212 -11.95 13.21 -2.64
N MET A 213 -11.42 14.15 -1.89
CA MET A 213 -11.50 14.13 -0.43
C MET A 213 -12.93 14.35 0.07
N SER A 214 -13.69 15.24 -0.56
CA SER A 214 -15.08 15.49 -0.19
C SER A 214 -15.94 14.24 -0.39
N GLU A 215 -15.77 13.53 -1.48
CA GLU A 215 -16.48 12.27 -1.75
C GLU A 215 -16.08 11.20 -0.72
N LEU A 216 -14.80 11.03 -0.44
CA LEU A 216 -14.33 10.07 0.56
C LEU A 216 -14.92 10.31 1.94
N CYS A 217 -14.93 11.55 2.41
CA CYS A 217 -15.50 11.91 3.71
C CYS A 217 -17.00 11.62 3.78
N LYS A 218 -17.73 11.89 2.68
CA LYS A 218 -19.17 11.56 2.59
C LYS A 218 -19.41 10.06 2.60
N LEU A 219 -18.65 9.30 1.82
CA LEU A 219 -18.74 7.84 1.76
C LEU A 219 -18.42 7.21 3.11
N HIS A 220 -17.34 7.64 3.75
CA HIS A 220 -16.91 7.14 5.05
C HIS A 220 -18.01 7.17 6.11
N SER A 221 -18.80 8.23 6.12
CA SER A 221 -19.92 8.38 7.07
C SER A 221 -21.13 7.48 6.77
N ARG A 222 -21.17 6.85 5.61
CA ARG A 222 -22.32 6.09 5.10
C ARG A 222 -22.08 4.59 4.97
N THR A 223 -20.86 4.14 5.19
CA THR A 223 -20.46 2.74 4.87
C THR A 223 -21.11 1.69 5.74
N GLY A 224 -21.56 2.02 6.95
CA GLY A 224 -22.07 1.04 7.90
C GLY A 224 -21.08 -0.03 8.35
N VAL A 225 -19.79 0.18 8.13
CA VAL A 225 -18.73 -0.82 8.40
C VAL A 225 -18.77 -1.30 9.86
N GLY A 226 -19.00 -0.41 10.82
CA GLY A 226 -19.08 -0.77 12.23
C GLY A 226 -20.31 -1.60 12.61
N ASP A 227 -21.33 -1.65 11.75
CA ASP A 227 -22.58 -2.36 12.03
C ASP A 227 -22.40 -3.88 12.01
N THR A 228 -21.33 -4.36 11.41
CA THR A 228 -20.96 -5.79 11.42
C THR A 228 -20.51 -6.29 12.80
N GLY A 229 -20.09 -5.39 13.69
CA GLY A 229 -19.48 -5.71 14.97
C GLY A 229 -18.01 -6.18 14.88
N GLU A 230 -17.48 -6.38 13.68
CA GLU A 230 -16.09 -6.81 13.48
C GLU A 230 -15.13 -5.63 13.35
N TYR A 231 -15.55 -4.56 12.70
CA TYR A 231 -14.73 -3.37 12.43
C TYR A 231 -15.11 -2.22 13.36
N LEU A 232 -14.18 -1.29 13.53
CA LEU A 232 -14.45 -0.05 14.24
C LEU A 232 -15.52 0.76 13.52
N PRO A 233 -16.43 1.39 14.26
CA PRO A 233 -17.44 2.24 13.65
C PRO A 233 -16.84 3.52 13.07
N SER A 234 -17.38 3.99 11.96
CA SER A 234 -16.90 5.18 11.24
C SER A 234 -16.90 6.46 12.09
N LYS A 235 -17.66 6.49 13.18
CA LYS A 235 -17.65 7.61 14.15
C LYS A 235 -16.34 7.71 14.93
N THR A 236 -15.69 6.59 15.18
CA THR A 236 -14.43 6.52 15.95
C THR A 236 -13.23 6.31 15.03
N ASP A 237 -13.38 5.52 13.97
CA ASP A 237 -12.33 5.30 12.96
C ASP A 237 -12.40 6.39 11.89
N ARG A 238 -11.82 7.55 12.20
CA ARG A 238 -11.84 8.74 11.34
C ARG A 238 -10.67 8.74 10.37
N GLN A 239 -10.67 7.79 9.44
CA GLN A 239 -9.55 7.55 8.53
C GLN A 239 -10.03 7.29 7.11
N VAL A 240 -9.49 8.06 6.17
CA VAL A 240 -9.66 7.89 4.73
C VAL A 240 -8.30 7.95 4.05
N GLY A 241 -8.21 7.54 2.79
CA GLY A 241 -6.97 7.60 2.03
C GLY A 241 -7.21 8.11 0.62
N LEU A 242 -6.94 9.39 0.39
CA LEU A 242 -6.87 9.95 -0.95
C LEU A 242 -5.46 9.79 -1.48
N GLY A 243 -5.32 9.06 -2.58
CA GLY A 243 -4.07 8.91 -3.32
C GLY A 243 -4.15 9.58 -4.68
N MET A 244 -3.22 9.19 -5.54
CA MET A 244 -3.14 9.71 -6.91
C MET A 244 -2.56 8.64 -7.83
N LEU A 245 -2.88 8.75 -9.11
CA LEU A 245 -2.31 7.94 -10.18
C LEU A 245 -2.12 8.76 -11.43
N GLY A 246 -1.44 8.21 -12.42
CA GLY A 246 -1.25 8.88 -13.70
C GLY A 246 -0.24 10.03 -13.69
N LEU A 247 0.70 10.05 -12.73
CA LEU A 247 1.74 11.11 -12.70
C LEU A 247 2.58 11.12 -13.98
N ALA A 248 3.00 9.95 -14.46
CA ALA A 248 3.80 9.88 -15.70
C ALA A 248 3.02 10.45 -16.90
N ASN A 249 1.72 10.18 -16.99
CA ASN A 249 0.87 10.76 -18.04
C ASN A 249 0.80 12.29 -17.96
N LEU A 250 0.64 12.83 -16.74
CA LEU A 250 0.62 14.27 -16.52
C LEU A 250 1.94 14.92 -16.96
N LEU A 251 3.07 14.38 -16.49
CA LEU A 251 4.39 14.90 -16.82
C LEU A 251 4.67 14.86 -18.32
N ARG A 252 4.31 13.74 -18.98
CA ARG A 252 4.45 13.61 -20.43
C ARG A 252 3.68 14.71 -21.19
N ARG A 253 2.44 14.93 -20.81
CA ARG A 253 1.59 15.93 -21.50
C ARG A 253 2.15 17.34 -21.42
N TYR A 254 2.76 17.70 -20.29
CA TYR A 254 3.41 19.00 -20.12
C TYR A 254 4.89 19.01 -20.53
N LYS A 255 5.42 17.89 -21.03
CA LYS A 255 6.83 17.72 -21.43
C LYS A 255 7.80 18.07 -20.31
N VAL A 256 7.48 17.63 -19.11
CA VAL A 256 8.31 17.72 -17.89
C VAL A 256 8.86 16.34 -17.58
N THR A 257 10.17 16.25 -17.37
CA THR A 257 10.81 14.99 -16.98
C THR A 257 10.62 14.73 -15.48
N TYR A 258 10.72 13.46 -15.06
CA TYR A 258 10.80 13.12 -13.62
C TYR A 258 11.93 13.86 -12.92
N LYS A 259 13.08 14.00 -13.60
CA LYS A 259 14.22 14.74 -13.07
C LYS A 259 13.87 16.19 -12.78
N ASP A 260 13.33 16.90 -13.76
CA ASP A 260 12.98 18.32 -13.60
C ASP A 260 11.87 18.50 -12.56
N PHE A 261 10.92 17.61 -12.55
CA PHE A 261 9.84 17.61 -11.56
C PHE A 261 10.36 17.37 -10.14
N GLY A 262 11.25 16.40 -9.94
CA GLY A 262 11.85 16.10 -8.64
C GLY A 262 12.72 17.25 -8.12
N LEU A 263 13.56 17.83 -8.97
CA LEU A 263 14.38 19.00 -8.61
C LEU A 263 13.51 20.23 -8.27
N THR A 264 12.42 20.41 -8.99
CA THR A 264 11.47 21.50 -8.72
C THR A 264 10.72 21.29 -7.41
N LEU A 265 10.30 20.04 -7.11
CA LEU A 265 9.72 19.68 -5.81
C LEU A 265 10.67 20.02 -4.66
N GLU A 266 11.93 19.63 -4.79
CA GLU A 266 12.96 19.88 -3.77
C GLU A 266 13.16 21.38 -3.57
N ASP A 267 13.28 22.15 -4.64
CA ASP A 267 13.40 23.60 -4.57
C ASP A 267 12.16 24.26 -3.94
N TYR A 268 10.96 23.86 -4.35
CA TYR A 268 9.71 24.35 -3.77
C TYR A 268 9.61 24.06 -2.26
N ILE A 269 9.97 22.86 -1.85
CA ILE A 269 9.97 22.45 -0.44
C ILE A 269 10.93 23.32 0.38
N ASN A 270 12.03 23.74 -0.21
CA ASN A 270 13.04 24.61 0.39
C ASN A 270 12.73 26.12 0.25
N GLY A 271 11.54 26.47 -0.23
CA GLY A 271 11.06 27.86 -0.31
C GLY A 271 11.33 28.54 -1.65
N GLY A 272 11.79 27.80 -2.66
CA GLY A 272 11.96 28.32 -4.02
C GLY A 272 10.63 28.65 -4.70
N HIS A 273 10.71 29.51 -5.70
CA HIS A 273 9.58 29.98 -6.50
C HIS A 273 9.95 30.03 -7.99
N GLY A 274 8.99 29.73 -8.86
CA GLY A 274 9.21 29.77 -10.29
C GLY A 274 7.93 29.71 -11.11
N TYR A 275 8.09 29.85 -12.42
CA TYR A 275 6.98 29.86 -13.39
C TYR A 275 7.18 28.84 -14.51
N SER A 276 8.16 27.94 -14.39
CA SER A 276 8.30 26.83 -15.33
C SER A 276 7.10 25.91 -15.29
N LYS A 277 6.92 25.11 -16.33
CA LYS A 277 5.86 24.08 -16.35
C LYS A 277 5.96 23.14 -15.14
N ALA A 278 7.18 22.74 -14.76
CA ALA A 278 7.41 21.92 -13.58
C ALA A 278 6.94 22.63 -12.29
N TYR A 279 7.23 23.92 -12.12
CA TYR A 279 6.73 24.71 -11.00
C TYR A 279 5.21 24.80 -10.97
N LEU A 280 4.58 25.00 -12.11
CA LEU A 280 3.11 25.07 -12.19
C LEU A 280 2.48 23.73 -11.77
N ILE A 281 3.07 22.60 -12.15
CA ILE A 281 2.62 21.29 -11.71
C ILE A 281 2.79 21.13 -10.19
N VAL A 282 3.96 21.47 -9.66
CA VAL A 282 4.24 21.38 -8.22
C VAL A 282 3.28 22.25 -7.41
N GLN A 283 3.04 23.49 -7.85
CA GLN A 283 2.12 24.41 -7.19
C GLN A 283 0.68 23.87 -7.21
N ALA A 284 0.23 23.31 -8.34
CA ALA A 284 -1.09 22.74 -8.47
C ALA A 284 -1.28 21.53 -7.52
N LEU A 285 -0.30 20.62 -7.46
CA LEU A 285 -0.31 19.49 -6.53
C LEU A 285 -0.31 19.95 -5.09
N ALA A 286 0.59 20.86 -4.73
CA ALA A 286 0.67 21.39 -3.37
C ALA A 286 -0.63 22.06 -2.94
N GLN A 287 -1.26 22.84 -3.83
CA GLN A 287 -2.55 23.46 -3.56
C GLN A 287 -3.65 22.42 -3.40
N GLY A 288 -3.70 21.42 -4.28
CA GLY A 288 -4.68 20.33 -4.20
C GLY A 288 -4.58 19.55 -2.89
N ILE A 289 -3.36 19.20 -2.48
CA ILE A 289 -3.10 18.53 -1.20
C ILE A 289 -3.57 19.39 -0.02
N ARG A 290 -3.26 20.69 -0.02
CA ARG A 290 -3.74 21.62 1.03
C ARG A 290 -5.27 21.72 1.08
N ASP A 291 -5.92 21.79 -0.06
CA ASP A 291 -7.38 21.91 -0.13
C ASP A 291 -8.05 20.61 0.33
N ALA A 292 -7.52 19.46 -0.08
CA ALA A 292 -7.98 18.16 0.42
C ALA A 292 -7.77 18.02 1.93
N ALA A 293 -6.62 18.46 2.46
CA ALA A 293 -6.34 18.42 3.89
C ALA A 293 -7.34 19.27 4.72
N LYS A 294 -7.73 20.44 4.21
CA LYS A 294 -8.76 21.27 4.85
C LYS A 294 -10.11 20.54 4.93
N VAL A 295 -10.51 19.86 3.85
CA VAL A 295 -11.73 19.06 3.83
C VAL A 295 -11.67 17.92 4.85
N ALA A 296 -10.56 17.18 4.87
CA ALA A 296 -10.33 16.10 5.82
C ALA A 296 -10.41 16.58 7.27
N THR A 297 -9.73 17.68 7.58
CA THR A 297 -9.72 18.30 8.90
C THR A 297 -11.12 18.76 9.32
N ALA A 298 -11.87 19.39 8.41
CA ALA A 298 -13.24 19.81 8.66
C ALA A 298 -14.19 18.63 8.94
N ASN A 299 -13.85 17.43 8.47
CA ASN A 299 -14.56 16.19 8.75
C ASN A 299 -13.96 15.37 9.91
N ASN A 300 -13.05 15.95 10.68
CA ASN A 300 -12.37 15.32 11.82
C ASN A 300 -11.58 14.06 11.44
N MET A 301 -11.06 13.98 10.22
CA MET A 301 -10.19 12.89 9.81
C MET A 301 -8.81 13.05 10.46
N VAL A 302 -8.27 11.96 10.98
CA VAL A 302 -6.89 11.91 11.54
C VAL A 302 -5.89 11.39 10.53
N ARG A 303 -6.35 10.63 9.54
CA ARG A 303 -5.60 10.22 8.35
C ARG A 303 -6.37 10.62 7.10
N ALA A 304 -5.65 11.11 6.10
CA ALA A 304 -6.27 11.66 4.90
C ALA A 304 -5.70 11.12 3.59
N PHE A 305 -4.42 10.77 3.55
CA PHE A 305 -3.72 10.46 2.31
C PHE A 305 -3.12 9.05 2.32
N ALA A 306 -3.26 8.37 1.20
CA ALA A 306 -2.64 7.07 0.97
C ALA A 306 -2.40 6.87 -0.53
N ILE A 307 -1.14 6.70 -0.91
CA ILE A 307 -0.76 6.38 -2.29
C ILE A 307 -0.60 4.87 -2.37
N ALA A 308 -1.67 4.22 -2.80
CA ALA A 308 -1.74 2.77 -2.98
C ALA A 308 -1.12 2.35 -4.32
N PRO A 309 -0.85 1.06 -4.55
CA PRO A 309 -0.29 0.57 -5.82
C PRO A 309 -1.16 0.88 -7.04
N THR A 310 -2.48 0.91 -6.91
CA THR A 310 -3.48 1.38 -7.89
C THR A 310 -3.49 0.67 -9.26
N ALA A 311 -2.92 -0.50 -9.40
CA ALA A 311 -2.83 -1.17 -10.70
C ALA A 311 -4.20 -1.31 -11.39
N SER A 312 -5.20 -1.88 -10.71
CA SER A 312 -6.55 -2.06 -11.26
C SER A 312 -7.24 -0.75 -11.58
N CYS A 313 -7.13 0.25 -10.70
CA CYS A 313 -7.72 1.58 -10.93
C CYS A 313 -7.08 2.24 -12.15
N SER A 314 -5.76 2.10 -12.32
CA SER A 314 -5.04 2.71 -13.43
C SER A 314 -5.45 2.10 -14.78
N TYR A 315 -5.63 0.79 -14.86
CA TYR A 315 -6.06 0.13 -16.12
C TYR A 315 -7.46 0.56 -16.58
N ARG A 316 -8.32 0.96 -15.68
CA ARG A 316 -9.65 1.52 -15.99
C ARG A 316 -9.65 3.02 -16.23
N SER A 317 -8.54 3.68 -15.98
CA SER A 317 -8.41 5.13 -16.07
C SER A 317 -7.72 5.51 -17.36
N VAL A 318 -8.24 6.52 -18.03
CA VAL A 318 -7.63 7.09 -19.23
C VAL A 318 -7.25 8.55 -18.98
N ASP A 319 -6.20 8.99 -19.66
CA ASP A 319 -5.78 10.38 -19.67
C ASP A 319 -6.57 11.21 -20.70
N LEU A 320 -6.27 12.50 -20.79
CA LEU A 320 -6.94 13.42 -21.73
C LEU A 320 -6.67 13.12 -23.20
N GLU A 321 -5.66 12.31 -23.51
CA GLU A 321 -5.31 11.89 -24.87
C GLU A 321 -5.78 10.47 -25.20
N GLY A 322 -6.43 9.79 -24.24
CA GLY A 322 -6.99 8.45 -24.42
C GLY A 322 -6.03 7.30 -24.10
N TYR A 323 -4.83 7.58 -23.57
CA TYR A 323 -3.92 6.56 -23.07
C TYR A 323 -4.34 6.07 -21.69
N THR A 324 -4.01 4.82 -21.39
CA THR A 324 -4.15 4.29 -20.03
C THR A 324 -3.29 5.07 -19.05
N CYS A 325 -3.81 5.36 -17.87
CA CYS A 325 -3.03 6.02 -16.83
C CYS A 325 -2.07 5.04 -16.17
N THR A 326 -0.87 5.53 -15.86
CA THR A 326 0.13 4.77 -15.10
C THR A 326 -0.30 4.60 -13.65
N PRO A 327 0.04 3.46 -13.01
CA PRO A 327 -0.21 3.30 -11.59
C PRO A 327 0.53 4.36 -10.76
N GLU A 328 -0.08 4.81 -9.70
CA GLU A 328 0.48 5.65 -8.63
C GLU A 328 1.40 6.78 -9.13
N ILE A 329 2.54 7.05 -8.47
CA ILE A 329 3.45 8.15 -8.80
C ILE A 329 4.78 7.70 -9.42
N ALA A 330 5.08 6.39 -9.37
CA ALA A 330 6.31 5.86 -9.98
C ALA A 330 6.26 5.92 -11.51
N PRO A 331 7.41 6.04 -12.17
CA PRO A 331 7.47 5.77 -13.60
C PRO A 331 7.15 4.29 -13.84
N PRO A 332 6.40 3.95 -14.90
CA PRO A 332 6.12 2.56 -15.20
C PRO A 332 7.38 1.85 -15.68
N ILE A 333 7.42 0.53 -15.56
CA ILE A 333 8.56 -0.26 -16.04
C ILE A 333 8.58 -0.34 -17.56
N ALA A 334 7.41 -0.37 -18.19
CA ALA A 334 7.24 -0.41 -19.63
C ALA A 334 6.12 0.53 -20.08
N ARG A 335 6.15 0.93 -21.37
CA ARG A 335 5.09 1.77 -21.96
C ARG A 335 3.82 1.01 -22.28
N THR A 336 3.91 -0.31 -22.41
CA THR A 336 2.78 -1.21 -22.63
C THR A 336 2.83 -2.34 -21.63
N VAL A 337 1.66 -2.76 -21.16
CA VAL A 337 1.49 -3.87 -20.22
C VAL A 337 0.43 -4.82 -20.77
N ASP A 338 0.76 -6.09 -20.87
CA ASP A 338 -0.21 -7.14 -21.14
C ASP A 338 -0.69 -7.71 -19.81
N ARG A 339 -1.98 -7.89 -19.72
CA ARG A 339 -2.61 -8.47 -18.54
C ARG A 339 -3.65 -9.49 -18.95
N ASP A 340 -3.57 -10.67 -18.38
CA ASP A 340 -4.61 -11.67 -18.53
C ASP A 340 -5.74 -11.36 -17.54
N SER A 341 -6.93 -11.17 -18.07
CA SER A 341 -8.13 -10.87 -17.29
C SER A 341 -9.01 -12.11 -17.10
N ASP A 342 -8.48 -13.32 -17.17
CA ASP A 342 -9.21 -14.60 -17.06
C ASP A 342 -10.54 -14.66 -17.82
N THR A 343 -11.35 -13.61 -17.70
CA THR A 343 -12.70 -13.51 -18.31
C THR A 343 -12.65 -13.05 -19.77
N PHE A 344 -11.70 -12.19 -20.14
CA PHE A 344 -11.60 -11.55 -21.44
C PHE A 344 -10.30 -11.86 -22.17
N GLY A 345 -9.45 -12.76 -21.61
CA GLY A 345 -8.12 -13.07 -22.13
C GLY A 345 -7.13 -11.93 -21.93
N VAL A 346 -5.98 -12.05 -22.59
CA VAL A 346 -4.91 -11.04 -22.49
C VAL A 346 -5.35 -9.72 -23.10
N GLN A 347 -5.29 -8.66 -22.31
CA GLN A 347 -5.51 -7.28 -22.74
C GLN A 347 -4.21 -6.48 -22.67
N THR A 348 -3.96 -5.67 -23.69
CA THR A 348 -2.79 -4.78 -23.75
C THR A 348 -3.20 -3.37 -23.39
N TYR A 349 -2.52 -2.80 -22.40
CA TYR A 349 -2.69 -1.43 -21.97
C TYR A 349 -1.51 -0.59 -22.41
N GLU A 350 -1.77 0.60 -22.95
CA GLU A 350 -0.76 1.50 -23.51
C GLU A 350 -0.78 2.84 -22.78
N TYR A 351 0.37 3.21 -22.18
CA TYR A 351 0.52 4.45 -21.42
C TYR A 351 0.91 5.66 -22.33
N GLY A 352 1.21 5.43 -23.57
CA GLY A 352 1.78 6.44 -24.47
C GLY A 352 3.29 6.63 -24.25
N ASP A 353 3.81 7.75 -24.70
CA ASP A 353 5.24 8.08 -24.67
C ASP A 353 5.64 8.67 -23.30
N VAL A 354 5.39 7.94 -22.22
CA VAL A 354 5.81 8.29 -20.88
C VAL A 354 7.26 7.90 -20.63
N GLU A 355 7.93 8.55 -19.70
CA GLU A 355 9.23 8.07 -19.22
C GLU A 355 9.03 6.76 -18.45
N ILE A 356 9.88 5.79 -18.71
CA ILE A 356 9.89 4.50 -17.99
C ILE A 356 10.98 4.50 -16.91
N ALA A 357 10.88 3.57 -15.96
CA ALA A 357 11.77 3.50 -14.80
C ALA A 357 13.25 3.47 -15.18
N SER A 358 13.64 2.68 -16.18
CA SER A 358 15.03 2.59 -16.65
C SER A 358 15.58 3.90 -17.25
N GLU A 359 14.72 4.75 -17.80
CA GLU A 359 15.09 6.06 -18.33
C GLU A 359 15.20 7.10 -17.21
N VAL A 360 14.32 7.04 -16.23
CA VAL A 360 14.26 7.98 -15.10
C VAL A 360 15.46 7.77 -14.16
N GLY A 361 15.71 6.53 -13.74
CA GLY A 361 16.73 6.21 -12.75
C GLY A 361 16.24 6.37 -11.31
N TRP A 362 16.92 5.66 -10.40
CA TRP A 362 16.53 5.58 -8.99
C TRP A 362 16.55 6.93 -8.27
N ASP A 363 17.60 7.72 -8.47
CA ASP A 363 17.77 9.00 -7.75
C ASP A 363 16.66 10.00 -8.09
N ASP A 364 16.26 10.08 -9.34
CA ASP A 364 15.20 10.99 -9.79
C ASP A 364 13.81 10.50 -9.34
N TYR A 365 13.55 9.19 -9.42
CA TYR A 365 12.32 8.62 -8.86
C TYR A 365 12.21 8.85 -7.36
N LYS A 366 13.26 8.51 -6.60
CA LYS A 366 13.28 8.68 -5.15
C LYS A 366 13.06 10.14 -4.76
N ARG A 367 13.67 11.07 -5.48
CA ARG A 367 13.48 12.52 -5.23
C ARG A 367 12.03 12.95 -5.42
N VAL A 368 11.35 12.46 -6.45
CA VAL A 368 9.92 12.71 -6.67
C VAL A 368 9.09 12.11 -5.55
N ALA A 369 9.32 10.84 -5.23
CA ALA A 369 8.59 10.14 -4.16
C ALA A 369 8.77 10.84 -2.80
N ASP A 370 9.99 11.19 -2.43
CA ASP A 370 10.28 11.89 -1.18
C ASP A 370 9.67 13.29 -1.15
N GLY A 371 9.69 14.00 -2.28
CA GLY A 371 9.08 15.32 -2.40
C GLY A 371 7.57 15.29 -2.21
N ILE A 372 6.88 14.36 -2.83
CA ILE A 372 5.42 14.20 -2.68
C ILE A 372 5.09 13.79 -1.24
N MET A 373 5.83 12.85 -0.66
CA MET A 373 5.62 12.46 0.74
C MET A 373 5.83 13.62 1.72
N THR A 374 6.79 14.49 1.44
CA THR A 374 7.02 15.70 2.23
C THR A 374 5.84 16.66 2.14
N LEU A 375 5.26 16.86 0.97
CA LEU A 375 4.04 17.68 0.80
C LEU A 375 2.87 17.09 1.62
N LEU A 376 2.70 15.79 1.61
CA LEU A 376 1.66 15.12 2.40
C LEU A 376 1.92 15.27 3.90
N SER A 377 3.15 15.12 4.36
CA SER A 377 3.52 15.24 5.77
C SER A 377 3.26 16.64 6.34
N ARG A 378 3.40 17.67 5.52
CA ARG A 378 3.15 19.07 5.92
C ARG A 378 1.70 19.37 6.23
N THR A 379 0.77 18.51 5.84
CA THR A 379 -0.65 18.66 6.21
C THR A 379 -0.93 18.39 7.69
N GLY A 380 -0.02 17.73 8.40
CA GLY A 380 -0.20 17.26 9.77
C GLY A 380 -1.13 16.05 9.90
N LEU A 381 -1.67 15.55 8.79
CA LEU A 381 -2.52 14.36 8.74
C LEU A 381 -1.69 13.11 8.45
N ALA A 382 -2.08 11.98 9.01
CA ALA A 382 -1.42 10.73 8.70
C ALA A 382 -1.57 10.39 7.21
N HIS A 383 -0.52 9.80 6.65
CA HIS A 383 -0.37 9.52 5.24
C HIS A 383 0.57 8.33 5.05
N GLY A 384 0.59 7.76 3.87
CA GLY A 384 1.49 6.68 3.51
C GLY A 384 1.61 6.48 2.01
N TYR A 385 2.61 5.73 1.62
CA TYR A 385 2.90 5.34 0.24
C TYR A 385 3.46 3.92 0.22
N SER A 386 2.96 3.08 -0.68
CA SER A 386 3.53 1.77 -0.98
C SER A 386 4.80 1.93 -1.81
N PHE A 387 5.90 2.28 -1.16
CA PHE A 387 7.15 2.64 -1.82
C PHE A 387 7.93 1.42 -2.25
N ASN A 388 8.09 1.22 -3.55
CA ASN A 388 8.89 0.15 -4.12
C ASN A 388 10.36 0.55 -4.24
N SER A 389 11.26 -0.36 -3.86
CA SER A 389 12.68 -0.23 -4.20
C SER A 389 12.97 -0.97 -5.52
N TRP A 390 14.12 -0.66 -6.13
CA TRP A 390 14.55 -1.22 -7.41
C TRP A 390 15.75 -2.14 -7.21
N SER A 391 15.51 -3.45 -7.13
CA SER A 391 16.46 -4.44 -6.65
C SER A 391 17.69 -4.64 -7.54
N ASP A 392 17.58 -4.32 -8.81
CA ASP A 392 18.69 -4.40 -9.76
C ASP A 392 19.53 -3.11 -9.85
N ILE A 393 19.14 -2.08 -9.11
CA ILE A 393 19.84 -0.79 -9.07
C ILE A 393 20.40 -0.49 -7.68
N VAL A 394 19.59 -0.69 -6.62
CA VAL A 394 20.01 -0.38 -5.25
C VAL A 394 20.74 -1.57 -4.63
N THR A 395 21.72 -1.26 -3.78
CA THR A 395 22.37 -2.26 -2.94
C THR A 395 21.75 -2.23 -1.56
N TYR A 396 21.17 -3.35 -1.12
CA TYR A 396 20.61 -3.48 0.21
C TYR A 396 21.71 -3.67 1.23
N ASN A 397 22.10 -2.60 1.89
CA ASN A 397 23.09 -2.55 2.95
C ASN A 397 22.60 -1.66 4.10
N GLU A 398 23.37 -1.52 5.15
CA GLU A 398 23.01 -0.71 6.32
C GLU A 398 22.78 0.76 5.93
N GLU A 399 23.62 1.32 5.07
CA GLU A 399 23.48 2.69 4.59
C GLU A 399 22.14 2.92 3.86
N PHE A 400 21.70 1.97 3.03
CA PHE A 400 20.41 2.05 2.36
C PHE A 400 19.25 2.13 3.36
N ILE A 401 19.28 1.31 4.40
CA ILE A 401 18.24 1.32 5.44
C ILE A 401 18.29 2.60 6.27
N GLU A 402 19.47 3.09 6.62
CA GLU A 402 19.63 4.36 7.35
C GLU A 402 19.10 5.54 6.53
N GLN A 403 19.41 5.61 5.26
CA GLN A 403 18.87 6.63 4.35
C GLN A 403 17.33 6.53 4.23
N TRP A 404 16.79 5.30 4.16
CA TRP A 404 15.35 5.09 4.15
C TRP A 404 14.71 5.51 5.47
N LEU A 405 15.28 5.17 6.60
CA LEU A 405 14.79 5.59 7.93
C LEU A 405 14.77 7.12 8.06
N ASP A 406 15.77 7.81 7.52
CA ASP A 406 15.86 9.28 7.53
C ASP A 406 14.94 9.95 6.49
N SER A 407 14.44 9.20 5.53
CA SER A 407 13.58 9.72 4.46
C SER A 407 12.15 9.97 4.94
N PRO A 408 11.33 10.73 4.19
CA PRO A 408 9.90 10.88 4.47
C PRO A 408 9.07 9.65 4.13
N GLN A 409 9.67 8.58 3.57
CA GLN A 409 8.96 7.34 3.27
C GLN A 409 8.50 6.65 4.55
N THR A 410 7.37 5.93 4.46
CA THR A 410 6.78 5.22 5.59
C THR A 410 6.97 3.71 5.51
N SER A 411 7.21 3.19 4.32
CA SER A 411 7.37 1.77 4.05
C SER A 411 8.46 1.49 3.01
N LEU A 412 8.88 0.25 2.96
CA LEU A 412 9.63 -0.33 1.86
C LEU A 412 8.89 -1.59 1.44
N TYR A 413 8.20 -1.48 0.31
CA TYR A 413 7.25 -2.48 -0.17
C TYR A 413 7.97 -3.52 -1.05
N TYR A 414 7.68 -3.59 -2.32
CA TYR A 414 8.37 -4.51 -3.21
C TYR A 414 9.77 -4.06 -3.57
N SER A 415 10.63 -5.06 -3.84
CA SER A 415 11.88 -4.86 -4.56
C SER A 415 11.69 -5.30 -6.02
N LEU A 416 11.57 -4.34 -6.92
CA LEU A 416 11.28 -4.55 -8.33
C LEU A 416 12.54 -4.55 -9.19
N GLN A 417 12.56 -5.39 -10.22
CA GLN A 417 13.56 -5.28 -11.29
C GLN A 417 13.09 -4.32 -12.37
N VAL A 418 13.88 -3.32 -12.68
CA VAL A 418 13.53 -2.25 -13.62
C VAL A 418 14.45 -2.17 -14.85
N MET A 419 15.63 -2.81 -14.79
CA MET A 419 16.63 -2.81 -15.86
C MET A 419 16.62 -4.07 -16.72
N GLY A 420 15.76 -5.03 -16.41
CA GLY A 420 15.64 -6.26 -17.16
C GLY A 420 15.24 -6.04 -18.62
N ASN A 421 15.53 -7.02 -19.47
CA ASN A 421 15.16 -6.99 -20.88
C ASN A 421 13.63 -7.09 -21.00
N VAL A 422 12.94 -5.97 -21.01
CA VAL A 422 11.48 -5.85 -21.09
C VAL A 422 10.95 -6.27 -22.47
N GLN A 423 11.50 -7.32 -23.06
CA GLN A 423 10.93 -7.93 -24.24
C GLN A 423 9.79 -8.89 -23.89
N ASP A 424 9.80 -9.40 -22.68
CA ASP A 424 8.69 -10.15 -22.13
C ASP A 424 7.95 -9.27 -21.10
N LYS A 425 6.69 -8.99 -21.37
CA LYS A 425 5.88 -8.03 -20.60
C LYS A 425 5.51 -8.53 -19.20
N SER A 426 5.79 -9.81 -18.92
CA SER A 426 5.74 -10.42 -17.59
C SER A 426 7.03 -10.21 -16.79
N ASP A 427 8.15 -9.88 -17.44
CA ASP A 427 9.50 -9.86 -16.84
C ASP A 427 9.74 -8.73 -15.85
N ALA A 428 8.88 -7.72 -15.81
CA ALA A 428 9.00 -6.65 -14.79
C ALA A 428 8.99 -7.20 -13.36
N TYR A 429 8.45 -8.39 -13.21
CA TYR A 429 8.27 -9.08 -11.94
C TYR A 429 8.98 -10.45 -11.91
N ALA A 430 9.74 -10.78 -12.94
CA ALA A 430 10.38 -12.10 -13.13
C ALA A 430 11.51 -12.41 -12.14
N ALA A 431 11.96 -11.42 -11.37
CA ALA A 431 12.87 -11.67 -10.25
C ALA A 431 12.20 -12.29 -9.02
N LEU A 432 10.89 -12.23 -8.99
CA LEU A 432 10.10 -12.99 -8.07
C LEU A 432 9.78 -14.30 -8.80
N ASP A 433 9.89 -15.45 -8.16
CA ASP A 433 9.58 -16.76 -8.74
C ASP A 433 8.25 -16.67 -9.53
N GLU A 434 8.26 -16.96 -10.84
CA GLU A 434 7.13 -16.72 -11.75
C GLU A 434 5.79 -17.21 -11.20
N ALA A 435 5.77 -18.33 -10.53
CA ALA A 435 4.56 -18.88 -9.90
C ALA A 435 4.09 -18.06 -8.69
N GLU A 436 5.00 -17.45 -7.93
CA GLU A 436 4.66 -16.59 -6.78
C GLU A 436 4.28 -15.18 -7.19
N VAL A 437 4.83 -14.72 -8.32
CA VAL A 437 4.49 -13.40 -8.88
C VAL A 437 3.11 -13.42 -9.50
N ASP A 438 2.81 -14.42 -10.30
CA ASP A 438 1.49 -14.56 -10.89
C ASP A 438 0.42 -14.73 -9.80
N ASP A 439 0.67 -15.53 -8.78
CA ASP A 439 -0.24 -15.63 -7.64
C ASP A 439 -0.31 -14.32 -6.84
N TYR A 440 0.81 -13.67 -6.60
CA TYR A 440 0.84 -12.49 -5.74
C TYR A 440 0.40 -11.21 -6.47
N LEU A 441 0.84 -10.99 -7.69
CA LEU A 441 0.38 -9.85 -8.50
C LEU A 441 -1.06 -10.03 -8.96
N ASN A 442 -1.42 -11.22 -9.35
CA ASN A 442 -2.80 -11.57 -9.55
C ASN A 442 -3.61 -11.32 -8.26
N ASN A 443 -3.07 -11.60 -7.09
CA ASN A 443 -3.74 -11.36 -5.82
C ASN A 443 -3.73 -9.91 -5.34
N LEU A 444 -2.77 -9.09 -5.70
CA LEU A 444 -2.72 -7.67 -5.30
C LEU A 444 -3.23 -6.69 -6.34
N PHE A 445 -3.06 -7.02 -7.61
CA PHE A 445 -3.27 -6.06 -8.70
C PHE A 445 -4.37 -6.45 -9.67
N ASN A 446 -5.00 -7.60 -9.51
CA ASN A 446 -6.15 -7.97 -10.30
C ASN A 446 -7.42 -7.31 -9.76
N GLU A 447 -8.24 -6.76 -10.64
CA GLU A 447 -9.55 -6.20 -10.28
C GLU A 447 -10.43 -7.17 -9.49
N ASN A 448 -10.33 -8.46 -9.80
CA ASN A 448 -11.04 -9.49 -9.07
C ASN A 448 -10.49 -9.69 -7.67
N ASP A 449 -9.23 -9.33 -7.40
CA ASP A 449 -8.60 -9.44 -6.07
C ASP A 449 -8.76 -8.18 -5.24
N LEU A 450 -8.80 -7.03 -5.88
CA LEU A 450 -9.29 -5.81 -5.23
C LEU A 450 -10.81 -5.85 -5.06
N ASN A 451 -11.50 -6.58 -5.89
CA ASN A 451 -12.90 -6.95 -5.70
C ASN A 451 -13.04 -8.20 -4.85
N CYS A 452 -11.91 -8.68 -4.32
CA CYS A 452 -11.78 -9.91 -3.59
C CYS A 452 -12.91 -10.86 -3.77
N ASN A 453 -12.66 -11.85 -4.42
CA ASN A 453 -13.06 -13.18 -4.02
C ASN A 453 -14.37 -13.34 -3.27
N CYS A 454 -15.17 -12.32 -3.21
CA CYS A 454 -16.46 -12.33 -2.58
C CYS A 454 -17.54 -12.12 -3.61
N GLN A 455 -17.40 -12.75 -4.75
CA GLN A 455 -18.57 -13.07 -5.53
C GLN A 455 -19.16 -14.37 -4.99
N GLU A 456 -20.06 -14.28 -4.08
CA GLU A 456 -21.23 -15.13 -4.04
C GLU A 456 -22.35 -14.44 -4.74
#